data_5f4de42bab881a9d8faedd759dcd9f5a
#
_entry.id   5f4de42bab881a9d8faedd759dcd9f5a
#
_cell.length_a   1.000
_cell.length_b   1.000
_cell.length_c   1.000
_cell.angle_alpha   90.00
_cell.angle_beta   90.00
_cell.angle_gamma   90.00
#
_symmetry.space_group_name_H-M   'P 1'
#
loop_
_entity.id
_entity.type
_entity.pdbx_description
1 polymer ?
#
loop_
_entity_poly.entity_id
_entity_poly.type
_entity_poly.pdbx_seq_one_letter_code
_entity_poly.pdbx_strand_id
1 'polypeptide(L)'
;MCAPDLSANEPMTKTCTHLNQIHPVTPSANGCEDCLKIGDDWVHLRLCLTCGHVGCCDSSKNKHATKHYHGTKHPIIKSFERGEDWRWCYPDELFIEP
;
A
#
# COMPACT_ATOMS: atom_id res chain seq x y z
N MET A 1 -12.23 6.26 -28.37
CA MET A 1 -11.66 6.67 -28.26
C MET A 1 -10.99 6.70 -27.99
N CYS A 2 -11.09 6.64 -27.83
CA CYS A 2 -10.29 7.01 -27.51
C CYS A 2 -9.56 7.12 -27.32
N ALA A 3 -9.69 7.01 -27.31
CA ALA A 3 -8.91 7.41 -27.18
C ALA A 3 -8.22 7.56 -27.15
N PRO A 4 -8.31 7.64 -27.23
CA PRO A 4 -7.54 8.03 -26.99
C PRO A 4 -6.83 7.99 -26.84
N ASP A 5 -7.14 7.97 -26.83
CA ASP A 5 -6.36 8.22 -26.68
C ASP A 5 -5.65 8.32 -26.51
N LEU A 6 -6.01 8.31 -26.54
CA LEU A 6 -5.37 8.62 -26.34
C LEU A 6 -4.64 8.67 -26.05
N SER A 7 -4.86 8.59 -25.98
CA SER A 7 -4.14 8.84 -25.62
C SER A 7 -3.27 8.81 -25.42
N ALA A 8 -3.49 8.78 -25.41
CA ALA A 8 -2.73 9.02 -25.17
C ALA A 8 -2.00 9.15 -24.86
N ASN A 9 -2.22 9.24 -24.59
CA ASN A 9 -1.53 9.59 -24.28
C ASN A 9 -0.96 9.74 -23.55
N GLU A 10 -1.57 10.19 -23.04
CA GLU A 10 -0.92 10.39 -22.25
C GLU A 10 -0.33 9.53 -21.56
N PRO A 11 -0.02 9.22 -21.50
CA PRO A 11 0.70 8.10 -21.06
C PRO A 11 1.80 8.31 -20.13
N MET A 12 2.26 9.44 -20.07
CA MET A 12 3.29 9.81 -19.12
C MET A 12 2.79 9.68 -17.71
N THR A 13 1.53 9.83 -17.53
CA THR A 13 0.90 9.68 -16.23
C THR A 13 0.09 8.42 -16.25
N LYS A 14 0.61 7.44 -15.53
CA LYS A 14 -0.15 6.22 -15.27
C LYS A 14 -0.95 6.42 -14.01
N THR A 15 -2.20 6.06 -14.05
CA THR A 15 -3.09 6.16 -12.91
C THR A 15 -3.43 4.76 -12.43
N CYS A 16 -3.32 4.55 -11.13
CA CYS A 16 -3.72 3.30 -10.52
C CYS A 16 -5.21 3.08 -10.75
N THR A 17 -5.59 1.88 -11.13
CA THR A 17 -6.99 1.53 -11.40
C THR A 17 -7.73 1.07 -10.16
N HIS A 18 -7.09 1.15 -8.99
CA HIS A 18 -7.63 0.61 -7.74
C HIS A 18 -7.95 1.67 -6.70
N LEU A 19 -8.07 2.94 -7.12
CA LEU A 19 -8.29 4.04 -6.19
C LEU A 19 -9.61 3.89 -5.41
N ASN A 20 -10.58 3.17 -5.96
CA ASN A 20 -11.84 2.92 -5.27
C ASN A 20 -11.68 1.95 -4.08
N GLN A 21 -10.51 1.36 -3.91
CA GLN A 21 -10.21 0.51 -2.76
C GLN A 21 -9.62 1.29 -1.59
N ILE A 22 -9.41 2.59 -1.76
CA ILE A 22 -8.92 3.45 -0.68
C ILE A 22 -10.10 3.88 0.17
N HIS A 23 -10.04 3.56 1.46
CA HIS A 23 -11.10 3.89 2.41
C HIS A 23 -10.51 4.66 3.59
N PRO A 24 -11.33 5.44 4.32
CA PRO A 24 -10.88 5.98 5.60
C PRO A 24 -10.69 4.80 6.55
N VAL A 25 -9.46 4.61 7.00
CA VAL A 25 -9.14 3.46 7.86
C VAL A 25 -8.50 3.93 9.16
N THR A 26 -8.64 3.10 10.19
CA THR A 26 -7.96 3.29 11.46
C THR A 26 -6.85 2.25 11.53
N PRO A 27 -5.60 2.66 11.80
CA PRO A 27 -4.51 1.68 11.91
C PRO A 27 -4.80 0.64 12.98
N SER A 28 -4.52 -0.63 12.67
CA SER A 28 -4.82 -1.74 13.54
C SER A 28 -3.89 -1.81 14.75
N ALA A 29 -2.72 -1.18 14.66
CA ALA A 29 -1.73 -1.22 15.72
C ALA A 29 -0.76 -0.05 15.57
N ASN A 30 0.09 0.17 16.57
CA ASN A 30 1.12 1.19 16.52
C ASN A 30 2.45 0.63 15.99
N GLY A 31 2.47 -0.61 15.57
CA GLY A 31 3.61 -1.27 14.97
C GLY A 31 3.11 -2.32 14.03
N CYS A 32 3.99 -3.15 13.49
CA CYS A 32 3.56 -4.24 12.63
C CYS A 32 2.69 -5.19 13.44
N GLU A 33 1.42 -5.28 13.08
CA GLU A 33 0.45 -6.07 13.83
C GLU A 33 0.90 -7.51 13.98
N ASP A 34 1.38 -8.10 12.88
CA ASP A 34 1.78 -9.51 12.90
C ASP A 34 3.11 -9.74 13.61
N CYS A 35 4.06 -8.79 13.47
CA CYS A 35 5.31 -8.90 14.22
C CYS A 35 5.07 -8.79 15.73
N LEU A 36 4.13 -7.93 16.14
CA LEU A 36 3.79 -7.81 17.56
C LEU A 36 3.24 -9.11 18.10
N LYS A 37 2.46 -9.85 17.31
CA LYS A 37 1.89 -11.11 17.73
C LYS A 37 2.94 -12.20 17.94
N ILE A 38 4.01 -12.17 17.15
CA ILE A 38 5.04 -13.20 17.23
C ILE A 38 6.31 -12.72 17.94
N GLY A 39 6.31 -11.48 18.46
CA GLY A 39 7.46 -10.96 19.18
C GLY A 39 8.65 -10.66 18.30
N ASP A 40 8.42 -10.30 17.04
CA ASP A 40 9.50 -10.03 16.09
C ASP A 40 9.64 -8.53 15.82
N ASP A 41 10.70 -8.17 15.12
CA ASP A 41 11.02 -6.78 14.79
C ASP A 41 10.67 -6.44 13.36
N TRP A 42 10.69 -5.15 13.06
CA TRP A 42 10.43 -4.64 11.71
C TRP A 42 11.36 -3.45 11.44
N VAL A 43 11.48 -3.10 10.14
CA VAL A 43 12.28 -1.93 9.73
C VAL A 43 11.37 -0.71 9.58
N HIS A 44 10.41 -0.77 8.66
CA HIS A 44 9.44 0.31 8.46
C HIS A 44 8.04 -0.27 8.40
N LEU A 45 7.04 0.62 8.51
CA LEU A 45 5.65 0.22 8.59
C LEU A 45 4.87 0.70 7.37
N ARG A 46 3.87 -0.09 6.99
CA ARG A 46 2.96 0.22 5.89
C ARG A 46 1.54 0.01 6.36
N LEU A 47 0.64 0.90 5.92
CA LEU A 47 -0.77 0.88 6.30
C LEU A 47 -1.60 0.46 5.10
N CYS A 48 -2.40 -0.59 5.25
CA CYS A 48 -3.36 -0.99 4.22
C CYS A 48 -4.50 0.01 4.17
N LEU A 49 -4.70 0.64 3.03
CA LEU A 49 -5.74 1.67 2.89
C LEU A 49 -7.12 1.09 2.65
N THR A 50 -7.25 -0.22 2.53
CA THR A 50 -8.54 -0.87 2.41
C THR A 50 -9.10 -1.26 3.76
N CYS A 51 -8.28 -1.78 4.68
CA CYS A 51 -8.77 -2.30 5.96
C CYS A 51 -8.05 -1.79 7.21
N GLY A 52 -6.95 -1.06 7.06
CA GLY A 52 -6.24 -0.51 8.22
C GLY A 52 -5.17 -1.41 8.81
N HIS A 53 -4.90 -2.56 8.21
CA HIS A 53 -3.86 -3.46 8.70
C HIS A 53 -2.49 -2.76 8.62
N VAL A 54 -1.72 -2.83 9.71
CA VAL A 54 -0.35 -2.31 9.75
C VAL A 54 0.61 -3.48 9.62
N GLY A 55 1.43 -3.45 8.58
CA GLY A 55 2.40 -4.49 8.31
C GLY A 55 3.79 -3.91 8.08
N CYS A 56 4.81 -4.76 8.13
CA CYS A 56 6.18 -4.31 7.93
C CYS A 56 6.55 -4.33 6.44
N CYS A 57 7.51 -3.49 6.07
CA CYS A 57 7.92 -3.29 4.69
C CYS A 57 8.76 -4.45 4.17
N ASP A 58 9.09 -4.41 2.88
CA ASP A 58 9.87 -5.47 2.23
C ASP A 58 11.33 -5.48 2.66
N SER A 59 11.82 -4.43 3.31
CA SER A 59 13.14 -4.44 3.94
C SER A 59 13.12 -5.14 5.28
N SER A 60 11.94 -5.43 5.80
CA SER A 60 11.79 -6.14 7.06
C SER A 60 11.92 -7.65 6.83
N LYS A 61 12.30 -8.34 7.89
CA LYS A 61 12.50 -9.79 7.86
C LYS A 61 11.24 -10.53 7.40
N ASN A 62 10.08 -10.11 7.88
CA ASN A 62 8.82 -10.84 7.67
C ASN A 62 7.96 -10.32 6.52
N LYS A 63 8.17 -9.10 6.05
CA LYS A 63 7.44 -8.53 4.89
C LYS A 63 5.92 -8.68 5.02
N HIS A 64 5.38 -8.36 6.19
CA HIS A 64 3.97 -8.61 6.46
C HIS A 64 3.02 -7.78 5.62
N ALA A 65 3.42 -6.57 5.19
CA ALA A 65 2.57 -5.76 4.32
C ALA A 65 2.35 -6.45 2.97
N THR A 66 3.40 -6.98 2.38
CA THR A 66 3.30 -7.70 1.11
C THR A 66 2.54 -9.01 1.28
N LYS A 67 2.78 -9.72 2.39
CA LYS A 67 2.02 -10.94 2.68
C LYS A 67 0.53 -10.64 2.84
N HIS A 68 0.20 -9.53 3.46
CA HIS A 68 -1.19 -9.10 3.60
C HIS A 68 -1.83 -8.86 2.23
N TYR A 69 -1.12 -8.17 1.33
CA TYR A 69 -1.62 -8.00 -0.03
C TYR A 69 -1.86 -9.33 -0.72
N HIS A 70 -0.90 -10.26 -0.63
CA HIS A 70 -1.05 -11.55 -1.30
C HIS A 70 -2.23 -12.35 -0.76
N GLY A 71 -2.49 -12.24 0.55
CA GLY A 71 -3.58 -12.99 1.18
C GLY A 71 -4.95 -12.37 0.99
N THR A 72 -5.04 -11.04 0.96
CA THR A 72 -6.33 -10.34 0.92
C THR A 72 -6.63 -9.70 -0.42
N LYS A 73 -5.60 -9.46 -1.24
CA LYS A 73 -5.70 -8.71 -2.49
C LYS A 73 -6.08 -7.25 -2.28
N HIS A 74 -5.90 -6.72 -1.07
CA HIS A 74 -6.07 -5.29 -0.82
C HIS A 74 -4.93 -4.54 -1.52
N PRO A 75 -5.21 -3.72 -2.55
CA PRO A 75 -4.15 -3.33 -3.49
C PRO A 75 -3.27 -2.18 -3.04
N ILE A 76 -3.71 -1.35 -2.10
CA ILE A 76 -3.04 -0.08 -1.86
C ILE A 76 -2.56 0.03 -0.43
N ILE A 77 -1.29 0.38 -0.28
CA ILE A 77 -0.70 0.69 1.01
C ILE A 77 -0.20 2.13 1.02
N LYS A 78 0.00 2.64 2.23
CA LYS A 78 0.59 3.95 2.47
C LYS A 78 1.73 3.77 3.45
N SER A 79 2.77 4.61 3.34
CA SER A 79 3.78 4.64 4.39
C SER A 79 3.14 5.01 5.72
N PHE A 80 3.48 4.28 6.78
CA PHE A 80 3.02 4.58 8.13
C PHE A 80 4.18 5.13 8.97
N GLU A 81 5.14 5.76 8.32
CA GLU A 81 6.28 6.38 8.97
C GLU A 81 6.06 7.88 9.07
N ARG A 82 6.55 8.48 10.15
CA ARG A 82 6.42 9.92 10.34
C ARG A 82 7.14 10.67 9.21
N GLY A 83 6.45 11.63 8.62
CA GLY A 83 7.04 12.44 7.57
C GLY A 83 6.97 11.83 6.18
N GLU A 84 6.37 10.66 6.05
CA GLU A 84 6.17 10.01 4.75
C GLU A 84 4.68 9.88 4.48
N ASP A 85 4.26 10.28 3.28
CA ASP A 85 2.84 10.22 2.93
C ASP A 85 2.59 9.58 1.56
N TRP A 86 3.61 8.91 0.99
CA TRP A 86 3.45 8.26 -0.29
C TRP A 86 2.56 7.03 -0.18
N ARG A 87 1.93 6.68 -1.30
CA ARG A 87 1.08 5.50 -1.42
C ARG A 87 1.58 4.63 -2.57
N TRP A 88 1.31 3.34 -2.47
CA TRP A 88 1.77 2.35 -3.46
C TRP A 88 0.65 1.42 -3.83
N CYS A 89 0.48 1.20 -5.13
CA CYS A 89 -0.48 0.23 -5.66
C CYS A 89 0.29 -1.01 -6.08
N TYR A 90 0.06 -2.14 -5.42
CA TYR A 90 0.77 -3.38 -5.72
C TYR A 90 0.48 -3.90 -7.12
N PRO A 91 -0.81 -4.05 -7.54
CA PRO A 91 -1.09 -4.64 -8.86
C PRO A 91 -0.54 -3.81 -10.02
N ASP A 92 -0.64 -2.50 -9.92
CA ASP A 92 -0.21 -1.62 -11.00
C ASP A 92 1.25 -1.20 -10.86
N GLU A 93 1.87 -1.50 -9.70
CA GLU A 93 3.25 -1.15 -9.42
C GLU A 93 3.53 0.33 -9.65
N LEU A 94 2.67 1.17 -9.06
CA LEU A 94 2.74 2.61 -9.20
C LEU A 94 2.70 3.28 -7.84
N PHE A 95 3.45 4.38 -7.71
CA PHE A 95 3.21 5.30 -6.61
C PHE A 95 2.01 6.18 -6.94
N ILE A 96 1.22 6.49 -5.91
CA ILE A 96 0.01 7.30 -6.04
C ILE A 96 0.26 8.62 -5.31
N GLU A 97 -0.02 9.73 -5.98
CA GLU A 97 0.11 11.04 -5.35
C GLU A 97 -0.89 11.18 -4.20
N PRO A 98 -0.47 11.80 -3.10
CA PRO A 98 -1.37 12.00 -1.96
C PRO A 98 -2.55 12.90 -2.28
#